data_aac763b3ec72ec92257fb868e53f55ce
#
_entry.id   aac763b3ec72ec92257fb868e53f55ce
#
_cell.length_a   1.000
_cell.length_b   1.000
_cell.length_c   1.000
_cell.angle_alpha   90.00
_cell.angle_beta   90.00
_cell.angle_gamma   90.00
#
_symmetry.space_group_name_H-M   'P 1'
#
loop_
_entity.id
_entity.type
_entity.pdbx_description
1 polymer ?
#
loop_
_entity_poly.entity_id
_entity_poly.type
_entity_poly.pdbx_seq_one_letter_code
_entity_poly.pdbx_strand_id
1 'polypeptide(L)'
;MEKKDDAKETEAAKGGEEINKRIAYVVGNLGDKSFNDSGEVGMNVLREKGWDCKTIEVGDPSKADKWEDMILDVIDEGYYYIVASSTYTDIILKLAEEYPENRFVIFDDSKDESEIPENVAFIFYAQNEGSYMVGQLAAGMTETGVVAVNVGMDNPVIADFVTGFVNGVQDYDPEVKVIKASVGSWTDPAKMKELCLSQARDKKADVFYQVAGGSGGGLFEACKELGTWAIGVDSDQYAYYKDSENPELADVILTSMLKNVGDSFVAFFEDVENGEEVWGKLNRLGLKEKSVGYVDNEFFQQNVPQEIRDKMAESQEKILSGEITVKSYYDFANEAEYQQLLDSVAP
;
A
#
# COMPACT_ATOMS: atom_id res chain seq x y z
N MET A 1 13.62 55.95 48.54
CA MET A 1 12.31 55.94 47.88
C MET A 1 12.48 55.35 46.52
N GLU A 2 12.48 54.03 46.42
CA GLU A 2 12.71 53.27 45.18
C GLU A 2 11.34 52.84 44.63
N LYS A 3 11.09 53.19 43.40
CA LYS A 3 9.97 52.66 42.62
C LYS A 3 10.34 51.32 42.09
N LYS A 4 9.54 50.30 42.45
CA LYS A 4 9.50 48.99 41.76
C LYS A 4 8.61 49.14 40.52
N ASP A 5 9.25 48.93 39.36
CA ASP A 5 8.52 48.70 38.10
C ASP A 5 8.10 47.21 38.05
N ASP A 6 6.76 46.98 38.10
CA ASP A 6 6.15 45.71 37.81
C ASP A 6 6.10 45.53 36.31
N ALA A 7 7.02 44.71 35.75
CA ALA A 7 6.90 44.19 34.39
C ALA A 7 5.86 43.05 34.38
N LYS A 8 4.66 43.35 33.86
CA LYS A 8 3.70 42.32 33.45
C LYS A 8 4.22 41.65 32.20
N GLU A 9 4.71 40.44 32.34
CA GLU A 9 4.81 39.49 31.23
C GLU A 9 3.40 39.17 30.73
N THR A 10 3.08 39.65 29.55
CA THR A 10 1.93 39.22 28.79
C THR A 10 2.32 37.90 28.11
N GLU A 11 1.95 36.78 28.70
CA GLU A 11 1.81 35.53 27.96
C GLU A 11 0.79 35.73 26.83
N ALA A 12 1.28 35.84 25.62
CA ALA A 12 0.44 35.72 24.44
C ALA A 12 -0.01 34.24 24.35
N ALA A 13 -1.23 34.01 24.82
CA ALA A 13 -1.94 32.78 24.50
C ALA A 13 -2.09 32.72 22.98
N LYS A 14 -1.33 31.82 22.33
CA LYS A 14 -1.65 31.35 20.97
C LYS A 14 -3.02 30.66 21.08
N GLY A 15 -4.07 31.37 20.71
CA GLY A 15 -5.38 30.78 20.48
C GLY A 15 -5.23 29.84 19.28
N GLY A 16 -5.00 28.57 19.53
CA GLY A 16 -5.12 27.54 18.51
C GLY A 16 -6.59 27.45 18.12
N GLU A 17 -6.93 27.64 16.86
CA GLU A 17 -8.23 27.23 16.34
C GLU A 17 -8.43 25.77 16.67
N GLU A 18 -9.59 25.43 17.21
CA GLU A 18 -9.95 24.06 17.55
C GLU A 18 -10.00 23.24 16.24
N ILE A 19 -9.13 22.24 16.13
CA ILE A 19 -9.04 21.41 14.92
C ILE A 19 -10.36 20.65 14.75
N ASN A 20 -10.95 20.73 13.55
CA ASN A 20 -12.07 19.89 13.21
C ASN A 20 -11.61 18.42 13.15
N LYS A 21 -12.21 17.53 13.93
CA LYS A 21 -11.78 16.13 14.07
C LYS A 21 -12.72 15.14 13.35
N ARG A 22 -13.33 15.56 12.25
CA ARG A 22 -14.28 14.72 11.50
C ARG A 22 -13.67 14.24 10.17
N ILE A 23 -13.49 12.93 10.05
CA ILE A 23 -12.87 12.26 8.90
C ILE A 23 -13.89 11.33 8.23
N ALA A 24 -14.06 11.44 6.91
CA ALA A 24 -14.73 10.44 6.09
C ALA A 24 -13.68 9.63 5.31
N TYR A 25 -13.65 8.32 5.51
CA TYR A 25 -12.81 7.38 4.78
C TYR A 25 -13.62 6.69 3.68
N VAL A 26 -13.22 6.91 2.43
CA VAL A 26 -13.92 6.43 1.23
C VAL A 26 -13.23 5.17 0.71
N VAL A 27 -13.98 4.08 0.67
CA VAL A 27 -13.48 2.77 0.20
C VAL A 27 -14.46 2.12 -0.77
N GLY A 28 -13.96 1.21 -1.62
CA GLY A 28 -14.84 0.37 -2.42
C GLY A 28 -15.70 -0.52 -1.54
N ASN A 29 -15.07 -1.49 -0.89
CA ASN A 29 -15.69 -2.39 0.09
C ASN A 29 -14.66 -2.79 1.14
N LEU A 30 -15.09 -2.98 2.37
CA LEU A 30 -14.31 -3.62 3.42
C LEU A 30 -14.33 -5.15 3.25
N GLY A 31 -13.43 -5.85 3.97
CA GLY A 31 -13.32 -7.31 3.95
C GLY A 31 -12.35 -7.83 2.89
N ASP A 32 -11.50 -6.98 2.31
CA ASP A 32 -10.47 -7.37 1.34
C ASP A 32 -9.25 -8.03 2.00
N LYS A 33 -9.14 -7.97 3.33
CA LYS A 33 -8.02 -8.53 4.13
C LYS A 33 -6.65 -7.97 3.72
N SER A 34 -6.65 -6.77 3.16
CA SER A 34 -5.54 -6.15 2.47
C SER A 34 -5.63 -4.62 2.64
N PHE A 35 -5.74 -3.91 1.53
CA PHE A 35 -5.61 -2.47 1.39
C PHE A 35 -6.68 -1.65 2.15
N ASN A 36 -7.98 -1.93 1.87
CA ASN A 36 -9.07 -1.19 2.50
C ASN A 36 -9.18 -1.48 4.00
N ASP A 37 -9.02 -2.75 4.39
CA ASP A 37 -9.05 -3.16 5.79
C ASP A 37 -7.86 -2.58 6.57
N SER A 38 -6.67 -2.44 5.96
CA SER A 38 -5.51 -1.77 6.56
C SER A 38 -5.83 -0.31 6.89
N GLY A 39 -6.46 0.43 5.97
CA GLY A 39 -6.89 1.80 6.21
C GLY A 39 -7.94 1.91 7.33
N GLU A 40 -8.90 0.98 7.39
CA GLU A 40 -9.92 0.94 8.45
C GLU A 40 -9.30 0.69 9.83
N VAL A 41 -8.23 -0.10 9.93
CA VAL A 41 -7.47 -0.25 11.19
C VAL A 41 -6.95 1.12 11.67
N GLY A 42 -6.39 1.93 10.77
CA GLY A 42 -5.95 3.29 11.11
C GLY A 42 -7.10 4.20 11.54
N MET A 43 -8.26 4.12 10.87
CA MET A 43 -9.46 4.86 11.27
C MET A 43 -9.94 4.45 12.67
N ASN A 44 -9.83 3.16 13.03
CA ASN A 44 -10.17 2.70 14.38
C ASN A 44 -9.22 3.28 15.44
N VAL A 45 -7.92 3.33 15.16
CA VAL A 45 -6.94 3.98 16.06
C VAL A 45 -7.26 5.47 16.22
N LEU A 46 -7.62 6.16 15.14
CA LEU A 46 -8.01 7.57 15.21
C LEU A 46 -9.30 7.79 16.01
N ARG A 47 -10.30 6.90 15.89
CA ARG A 47 -11.51 6.91 16.75
C ARG A 47 -11.15 6.80 18.23
N GLU A 48 -10.21 5.90 18.59
CA GLU A 48 -9.72 5.75 19.97
C GLU A 48 -8.99 7.01 20.47
N LYS A 49 -8.37 7.77 19.57
CA LYS A 49 -7.73 9.07 19.84
C LYS A 49 -8.72 10.25 19.86
N GLY A 50 -10.01 9.99 19.70
CA GLY A 50 -11.07 11.00 19.80
C GLY A 50 -11.45 11.70 18.49
N TRP A 51 -11.07 11.13 17.33
CA TRP A 51 -11.55 11.57 16.03
C TRP A 51 -12.94 10.95 15.73
N ASP A 52 -13.81 11.72 15.09
CA ASP A 52 -15.08 11.23 14.53
C ASP A 52 -14.82 10.72 13.11
N CYS A 53 -14.54 9.42 12.99
CA CYS A 53 -14.23 8.79 11.70
C CYS A 53 -15.43 7.99 11.20
N LYS A 54 -15.90 8.31 9.99
CA LYS A 54 -16.94 7.57 9.26
C LYS A 54 -16.32 6.89 8.04
N THR A 55 -16.50 5.58 7.91
CA THR A 55 -16.13 4.85 6.68
C THR A 55 -17.35 4.71 5.81
N ILE A 56 -17.22 5.05 4.52
CA ILE A 56 -18.26 4.87 3.52
C ILE A 56 -17.81 3.88 2.45
N GLU A 57 -18.62 2.85 2.23
CA GLU A 57 -18.41 1.84 1.20
C GLU A 57 -19.19 2.24 -0.04
N VAL A 58 -18.49 2.75 -1.06
CA VAL A 58 -19.12 3.24 -2.31
C VAL A 58 -19.33 2.13 -3.34
N GLY A 59 -18.86 0.92 -3.04
CA GLY A 59 -18.99 -0.25 -3.90
C GLY A 59 -17.95 -0.31 -5.02
N ASP A 60 -18.15 -1.29 -5.91
CA ASP A 60 -17.26 -1.57 -7.03
C ASP A 60 -17.44 -0.57 -8.21
N PRO A 61 -16.57 -0.63 -9.25
CA PRO A 61 -16.63 0.26 -10.40
C PRO A 61 -17.97 0.28 -11.16
N SER A 62 -18.83 -0.73 -11.00
CA SER A 62 -20.17 -0.72 -11.62
C SER A 62 -21.10 0.34 -11.04
N LYS A 63 -20.72 0.94 -9.90
CA LYS A 63 -21.44 2.01 -9.19
C LYS A 63 -20.73 3.37 -9.30
N ALA A 64 -19.73 3.51 -10.17
CA ALA A 64 -18.93 4.72 -10.28
C ALA A 64 -19.75 6.00 -10.55
N ASP A 65 -20.90 5.86 -11.19
CA ASP A 65 -21.85 6.93 -11.44
C ASP A 65 -22.48 7.54 -10.16
N LYS A 66 -22.33 6.87 -9.01
CA LYS A 66 -22.86 7.29 -7.71
C LYS A 66 -21.77 7.69 -6.70
N TRP A 67 -20.51 7.47 -7.02
CA TRP A 67 -19.42 7.70 -6.08
C TRP A 67 -19.34 9.16 -5.64
N GLU A 68 -19.47 10.09 -6.59
CA GLU A 68 -19.45 11.54 -6.30
C GLU A 68 -20.58 11.93 -5.37
N ASP A 69 -21.83 11.51 -5.63
CA ASP A 69 -22.98 11.80 -4.78
C ASP A 69 -22.77 11.28 -3.35
N MET A 70 -22.23 10.07 -3.20
CA MET A 70 -21.97 9.47 -1.88
C MET A 70 -20.88 10.23 -1.10
N ILE A 71 -19.88 10.78 -1.79
CA ILE A 71 -18.84 11.62 -1.16
C ILE A 71 -19.43 13.00 -0.80
N LEU A 72 -20.27 13.55 -1.65
CA LEU A 72 -20.99 14.81 -1.35
C LEU A 72 -21.88 14.68 -0.11
N ASP A 73 -22.57 13.56 0.05
CA ASP A 73 -23.42 13.31 1.22
C ASP A 73 -22.63 13.44 2.54
N VAL A 74 -21.39 12.94 2.61
CA VAL A 74 -20.58 13.06 3.85
C VAL A 74 -20.01 14.46 4.04
N ILE A 75 -19.74 15.22 2.98
CA ILE A 75 -19.38 16.65 3.06
C ILE A 75 -20.57 17.42 3.64
N ASP A 76 -21.78 17.19 3.16
CA ASP A 76 -23.02 17.81 3.63
C ASP A 76 -23.35 17.43 5.09
N GLU A 77 -22.97 16.23 5.54
CA GLU A 77 -23.04 15.81 6.95
C GLU A 77 -22.01 16.54 7.83
N GLY A 78 -21.11 17.33 7.25
CA GLY A 78 -20.10 18.14 7.93
C GLY A 78 -18.78 17.41 8.23
N TYR A 79 -18.47 16.32 7.51
CA TYR A 79 -17.12 15.74 7.56
C TYR A 79 -16.16 16.70 6.86
N TYR A 80 -15.08 17.04 7.57
CA TYR A 80 -14.14 18.08 7.14
C TYR A 80 -12.98 17.50 6.32
N TYR A 81 -12.46 16.34 6.74
CA TYR A 81 -11.41 15.64 6.04
C TYR A 81 -12.02 14.48 5.24
N ILE A 82 -11.72 14.43 3.96
CA ILE A 82 -12.14 13.35 3.06
C ILE A 82 -10.88 12.58 2.65
N VAL A 83 -10.80 11.31 3.02
CA VAL A 83 -9.66 10.42 2.75
C VAL A 83 -10.08 9.38 1.72
N ALA A 84 -9.43 9.35 0.56
CA ALA A 84 -9.78 8.46 -0.54
C ALA A 84 -8.54 8.00 -1.30
N SER A 85 -8.58 6.78 -1.87
CA SER A 85 -7.46 6.24 -2.65
C SER A 85 -7.39 6.80 -4.07
N SER A 86 -6.30 6.46 -4.78
CA SER A 86 -6.07 6.76 -6.19
C SER A 86 -7.25 6.45 -7.12
N THR A 87 -8.10 5.49 -6.75
CA THR A 87 -9.32 5.18 -7.51
C THR A 87 -10.27 6.37 -7.65
N TYR A 88 -10.23 7.29 -6.71
CA TYR A 88 -11.16 8.42 -6.62
C TYR A 88 -10.49 9.78 -6.92
N THR A 89 -9.24 9.80 -7.36
CA THR A 89 -8.43 11.03 -7.53
C THR A 89 -9.15 12.11 -8.32
N ASP A 90 -9.71 11.79 -9.48
CA ASP A 90 -10.38 12.78 -10.34
C ASP A 90 -11.62 13.40 -9.65
N ILE A 91 -12.40 12.59 -8.94
CA ILE A 91 -13.56 13.04 -8.17
C ILE A 91 -13.11 13.95 -7.03
N ILE A 92 -12.10 13.51 -6.27
CA ILE A 92 -11.59 14.26 -5.11
C ILE A 92 -10.98 15.60 -5.54
N LEU A 93 -10.22 15.65 -6.63
CA LEU A 93 -9.65 16.90 -7.14
C LEU A 93 -10.75 17.88 -7.58
N LYS A 94 -11.79 17.38 -8.26
CA LYS A 94 -12.95 18.19 -8.62
C LYS A 94 -13.65 18.77 -7.37
N LEU A 95 -13.91 17.91 -6.38
CA LEU A 95 -14.56 18.34 -5.13
C LEU A 95 -13.67 19.31 -4.31
N ALA A 96 -12.35 19.17 -4.39
CA ALA A 96 -11.43 20.09 -3.73
C ALA A 96 -11.50 21.52 -4.30
N GLU A 97 -11.80 21.68 -5.59
CA GLU A 97 -12.04 22.99 -6.21
C GLU A 97 -13.41 23.57 -5.80
N GLU A 98 -14.42 22.72 -5.66
CA GLU A 98 -15.80 23.13 -5.31
C GLU A 98 -15.97 23.42 -3.82
N TYR A 99 -15.17 22.75 -2.94
CA TYR A 99 -15.23 22.85 -1.48
C TYR A 99 -13.87 23.26 -0.88
N PRO A 100 -13.42 24.51 -1.10
CA PRO A 100 -12.08 24.95 -0.71
C PRO A 100 -11.87 25.01 0.82
N GLU A 101 -12.93 25.05 1.62
CA GLU A 101 -12.88 24.98 3.08
C GLU A 101 -12.64 23.57 3.62
N ASN A 102 -12.95 22.52 2.86
CA ASN A 102 -12.67 21.14 3.21
C ASN A 102 -11.20 20.77 2.96
N ARG A 103 -10.75 19.68 3.54
CA ARG A 103 -9.43 19.10 3.34
C ARG A 103 -9.54 17.69 2.76
N PHE A 104 -8.73 17.41 1.77
CA PHE A 104 -8.78 16.15 1.02
C PHE A 104 -7.43 15.44 1.09
N VAL A 105 -7.44 14.16 1.45
CA VAL A 105 -6.26 13.30 1.43
C VAL A 105 -6.45 12.24 0.34
N ILE A 106 -5.60 12.29 -0.67
CA ILE A 106 -5.53 11.27 -1.71
C ILE A 106 -4.35 10.38 -1.40
N PHE A 107 -4.60 9.12 -1.08
CA PHE A 107 -3.54 8.18 -0.78
C PHE A 107 -3.36 7.16 -1.90
N ASP A 108 -2.16 6.59 -1.97
CA ASP A 108 -1.77 5.63 -2.99
C ASP A 108 -1.76 6.21 -4.40
N ASP A 109 -1.38 7.48 -4.50
CA ASP A 109 -1.26 8.18 -5.78
C ASP A 109 -0.11 9.19 -5.73
N SER A 110 0.33 9.63 -6.91
CA SER A 110 1.43 10.59 -7.09
C SER A 110 1.04 11.69 -8.05
N LYS A 111 1.41 12.91 -7.71
CA LYS A 111 1.22 14.10 -8.54
C LYS A 111 2.40 15.05 -8.37
N ASP A 112 2.71 15.84 -9.40
CA ASP A 112 3.69 16.92 -9.28
C ASP A 112 3.20 17.91 -8.20
N GLU A 113 4.05 18.22 -7.22
CA GLU A 113 3.67 19.11 -6.11
C GLU A 113 3.18 20.48 -6.59
N SER A 114 3.72 21.00 -7.70
CA SER A 114 3.27 22.26 -8.28
C SER A 114 1.82 22.25 -8.78
N GLU A 115 1.22 21.08 -8.93
CA GLU A 115 -0.15 20.86 -9.38
C GLU A 115 -1.10 20.43 -8.26
N ILE A 116 -0.61 20.29 -7.02
CA ILE A 116 -1.43 19.87 -5.87
C ILE A 116 -2.16 21.11 -5.30
N PRO A 117 -3.51 21.10 -5.23
CA PRO A 117 -4.25 22.18 -4.61
C PRO A 117 -3.89 22.36 -3.11
N GLU A 118 -3.96 23.61 -2.61
CA GLU A 118 -3.58 23.94 -1.21
C GLU A 118 -4.42 23.25 -0.14
N ASN A 119 -5.61 22.75 -0.49
CA ASN A 119 -6.48 21.99 0.40
C ASN A 119 -6.43 20.47 0.20
N VAL A 120 -5.48 19.97 -0.61
CA VAL A 120 -5.26 18.56 -0.87
C VAL A 120 -3.88 18.13 -0.36
N ALA A 121 -3.79 16.92 0.17
CA ALA A 121 -2.53 16.25 0.44
C ALA A 121 -2.49 14.91 -0.31
N PHE A 122 -1.36 14.59 -0.92
CA PHE A 122 -1.11 13.27 -1.49
C PHE A 122 -0.24 12.46 -0.55
N ILE A 123 -0.59 11.17 -0.37
CA ILE A 123 0.26 10.17 0.28
C ILE A 123 0.63 9.14 -0.78
N PHE A 124 1.92 9.08 -1.12
CA PHE A 124 2.47 8.11 -2.07
C PHE A 124 3.33 7.10 -1.33
N TYR A 125 3.08 5.82 -1.56
CA TYR A 125 3.88 4.75 -0.99
C TYR A 125 4.96 4.31 -1.98
N ALA A 126 6.19 4.13 -1.48
CA ALA A 126 7.27 3.53 -2.26
C ALA A 126 7.14 1.99 -2.25
N GLN A 127 6.01 1.48 -2.80
CA GLN A 127 5.73 0.06 -2.87
C GLN A 127 6.77 -0.72 -3.68
N ASN A 128 7.48 -0.06 -4.59
CA ASN A 128 8.63 -0.64 -5.28
C ASN A 128 9.72 -1.09 -4.30
N GLU A 129 9.98 -0.35 -3.20
CA GLU A 129 10.99 -0.73 -2.21
C GLU A 129 10.59 -1.99 -1.44
N GLY A 130 9.35 -2.08 -0.95
CA GLY A 130 8.84 -3.28 -0.27
C GLY A 130 8.76 -4.48 -1.21
N SER A 131 8.32 -4.28 -2.46
CA SER A 131 8.26 -5.33 -3.47
C SER A 131 9.63 -5.82 -3.90
N TYR A 132 10.65 -4.95 -3.93
CA TYR A 132 12.04 -5.34 -4.15
C TYR A 132 12.50 -6.35 -3.09
N MET A 133 12.19 -6.11 -1.81
CA MET A 133 12.55 -7.02 -0.72
C MET A 133 11.94 -8.41 -0.92
N VAL A 134 10.65 -8.49 -1.25
CA VAL A 134 9.99 -9.79 -1.47
C VAL A 134 10.34 -10.41 -2.83
N GLY A 135 10.81 -9.61 -3.79
CA GLY A 135 11.40 -10.10 -5.04
C GLY A 135 12.70 -10.89 -4.78
N GLN A 136 13.56 -10.38 -3.90
CA GLN A 136 14.77 -11.09 -3.46
C GLN A 136 14.42 -12.40 -2.75
N LEU A 137 13.40 -12.38 -1.87
CA LEU A 137 12.90 -13.58 -1.22
C LEU A 137 12.44 -14.61 -2.25
N ALA A 138 11.63 -14.20 -3.22
CA ALA A 138 11.10 -15.09 -4.25
C ALA A 138 12.23 -15.75 -5.06
N ALA A 139 13.24 -14.98 -5.47
CA ALA A 139 14.40 -15.50 -6.19
C ALA A 139 15.26 -16.46 -5.35
N GLY A 140 15.38 -16.20 -4.05
CA GLY A 140 16.11 -17.08 -3.14
C GLY A 140 15.38 -18.38 -2.81
N MET A 141 14.06 -18.39 -2.85
CA MET A 141 13.20 -19.51 -2.47
C MET A 141 12.80 -20.42 -3.64
N THR A 142 12.89 -19.94 -4.88
CA THR A 142 12.52 -20.79 -6.05
C THR A 142 13.49 -21.95 -6.24
N GLU A 143 12.95 -23.13 -6.49
CA GLU A 143 13.72 -24.33 -6.87
C GLU A 143 13.73 -24.53 -8.39
N THR A 144 12.75 -23.94 -9.10
CA THR A 144 12.58 -24.10 -10.54
C THR A 144 13.23 -22.99 -11.36
N GLY A 145 13.59 -21.87 -10.72
CA GLY A 145 14.06 -20.66 -11.39
C GLY A 145 12.93 -19.83 -12.03
N VAL A 146 11.66 -20.10 -11.69
CA VAL A 146 10.51 -19.35 -12.22
C VAL A 146 9.60 -18.91 -11.07
N VAL A 147 9.40 -17.59 -10.96
CA VAL A 147 8.50 -16.99 -9.97
C VAL A 147 7.38 -16.23 -10.68
N ALA A 148 6.29 -15.96 -9.98
CA ALA A 148 5.16 -15.24 -10.56
C ALA A 148 4.71 -14.07 -9.66
N VAL A 149 4.37 -12.94 -10.28
CA VAL A 149 3.63 -11.84 -9.66
C VAL A 149 2.27 -11.70 -10.34
N ASN A 150 1.21 -11.95 -9.57
CA ASN A 150 -0.16 -11.93 -10.07
C ASN A 150 -0.91 -10.74 -9.46
N VAL A 151 -1.46 -9.90 -10.34
CA VAL A 151 -2.08 -8.64 -9.95
C VAL A 151 -3.59 -8.65 -10.17
N GLY A 152 -4.33 -7.83 -9.42
CA GLY A 152 -5.78 -7.70 -9.58
C GLY A 152 -6.14 -7.03 -10.89
N MET A 153 -5.69 -5.80 -11.07
CA MET A 153 -5.90 -4.98 -12.27
C MET A 153 -4.60 -4.24 -12.61
N ASP A 154 -4.46 -3.83 -13.86
CA ASP A 154 -3.31 -3.06 -14.32
C ASP A 154 -3.58 -1.55 -14.13
N ASN A 155 -2.68 -0.88 -13.42
CA ASN A 155 -2.61 0.57 -13.29
C ASN A 155 -1.17 0.98 -12.87
N PRO A 156 -0.81 2.27 -12.86
CA PRO A 156 0.54 2.73 -12.53
C PRO A 156 1.04 2.29 -11.14
N VAL A 157 0.18 2.30 -10.11
CA VAL A 157 0.54 1.87 -8.75
C VAL A 157 0.90 0.38 -8.75
N ILE A 158 0.10 -0.45 -9.42
CA ILE A 158 0.36 -1.89 -9.53
C ILE A 158 1.62 -2.17 -10.34
N ALA A 159 1.84 -1.42 -11.42
CA ALA A 159 3.08 -1.52 -12.20
C ALA A 159 4.33 -1.18 -11.35
N ASP A 160 4.19 -0.29 -10.36
CA ASP A 160 5.27 0.04 -9.44
C ASP A 160 5.62 -1.12 -8.48
N PHE A 161 4.62 -1.85 -7.96
CA PHE A 161 4.85 -3.11 -7.23
C PHE A 161 5.61 -4.13 -8.10
N VAL A 162 5.14 -4.32 -9.35
CA VAL A 162 5.75 -5.27 -10.29
C VAL A 162 7.18 -4.87 -10.62
N THR A 163 7.43 -3.56 -10.85
CA THR A 163 8.77 -3.03 -11.14
C THR A 163 9.73 -3.33 -9.98
N GLY A 164 9.35 -3.03 -8.75
CA GLY A 164 10.15 -3.34 -7.58
C GLY A 164 10.44 -4.84 -7.44
N PHE A 165 9.41 -5.68 -7.57
CA PHE A 165 9.54 -7.13 -7.50
C PHE A 165 10.53 -7.68 -8.54
N VAL A 166 10.39 -7.28 -9.81
CA VAL A 166 11.29 -7.70 -10.88
C VAL A 166 12.73 -7.28 -10.60
N ASN A 167 12.94 -6.03 -10.15
CA ASN A 167 14.29 -5.57 -9.80
C ASN A 167 14.88 -6.39 -8.65
N GLY A 168 14.10 -6.67 -7.61
CA GLY A 168 14.54 -7.51 -6.48
C GLY A 168 14.94 -8.92 -6.92
N VAL A 169 14.15 -9.55 -7.81
CA VAL A 169 14.46 -10.85 -8.39
C VAL A 169 15.77 -10.80 -9.18
N GLN A 170 15.93 -9.83 -10.08
CA GLN A 170 17.09 -9.72 -10.94
C GLN A 170 18.40 -9.39 -10.19
N ASP A 171 18.32 -8.59 -9.12
CA ASP A 171 19.48 -8.28 -8.28
C ASP A 171 19.89 -9.46 -7.39
N TYR A 172 18.95 -10.35 -7.07
CA TYR A 172 19.25 -11.58 -6.33
C TYR A 172 19.89 -12.64 -7.24
N ASP A 173 19.20 -12.97 -8.33
CA ASP A 173 19.65 -13.91 -9.35
C ASP A 173 19.07 -13.53 -10.73
N PRO A 174 19.90 -13.04 -11.68
CA PRO A 174 19.45 -12.61 -13.00
C PRO A 174 18.96 -13.76 -13.90
N GLU A 175 19.21 -15.03 -13.54
CA GLU A 175 18.72 -16.18 -14.32
C GLU A 175 17.27 -16.52 -13.97
N VAL A 176 16.76 -16.09 -12.81
CA VAL A 176 15.38 -16.34 -12.40
C VAL A 176 14.41 -15.59 -13.32
N LYS A 177 13.41 -16.29 -13.80
CA LYS A 177 12.37 -15.76 -14.68
C LYS A 177 11.14 -15.32 -13.89
N VAL A 178 10.51 -14.25 -14.37
CA VAL A 178 9.33 -13.68 -13.73
C VAL A 178 8.14 -13.73 -14.69
N ILE A 179 7.04 -14.30 -14.23
CA ILE A 179 5.74 -14.24 -14.90
C ILE A 179 4.93 -13.11 -14.26
N LYS A 180 4.49 -12.14 -15.05
CA LYS A 180 3.48 -11.16 -14.63
C LYS A 180 2.15 -11.51 -15.30
N ALA A 181 1.08 -11.58 -14.51
CA ALA A 181 -0.27 -11.75 -15.05
C ALA A 181 -1.31 -10.96 -14.26
N SER A 182 -2.40 -10.59 -14.94
CA SER A 182 -3.52 -9.84 -14.36
C SER A 182 -4.79 -10.70 -14.33
N VAL A 183 -5.46 -10.72 -13.17
CA VAL A 183 -6.78 -11.34 -13.02
C VAL A 183 -7.86 -10.51 -13.72
N GLY A 184 -7.69 -9.18 -13.77
CA GLY A 184 -8.69 -8.24 -14.27
C GLY A 184 -9.83 -7.97 -13.29
N SER A 185 -9.63 -8.30 -11.99
CA SER A 185 -10.59 -8.10 -10.92
C SER A 185 -9.91 -8.06 -9.54
N TRP A 186 -10.46 -7.26 -8.64
CA TRP A 186 -10.07 -7.25 -7.22
C TRP A 186 -10.82 -8.29 -6.36
N THR A 187 -11.85 -8.95 -6.92
CA THR A 187 -12.80 -9.78 -6.17
C THR A 187 -13.10 -11.14 -6.83
N ASP A 188 -12.13 -11.69 -7.59
CA ASP A 188 -12.26 -12.97 -8.28
C ASP A 188 -11.17 -13.98 -7.86
N PRO A 189 -11.25 -14.56 -6.65
CA PRO A 189 -10.28 -15.53 -6.17
C PRO A 189 -10.27 -16.82 -6.99
N ALA A 190 -11.41 -17.20 -7.59
CA ALA A 190 -11.48 -18.41 -8.42
C ALA A 190 -10.61 -18.29 -9.67
N LYS A 191 -10.68 -17.15 -10.36
CA LYS A 191 -9.83 -16.87 -11.53
C LYS A 191 -8.36 -16.76 -11.16
N MET A 192 -8.03 -16.14 -10.00
CA MET A 192 -6.66 -16.11 -9.47
C MET A 192 -6.11 -17.53 -9.26
N LYS A 193 -6.89 -18.41 -8.64
CA LYS A 193 -6.49 -19.79 -8.41
C LYS A 193 -6.18 -20.53 -9.72
N GLU A 194 -7.07 -20.44 -10.70
CA GLU A 194 -6.85 -21.07 -12.02
C GLU A 194 -5.60 -20.54 -12.71
N LEU A 195 -5.34 -19.24 -12.62
CA LEU A 195 -4.15 -18.59 -13.17
C LEU A 195 -2.88 -19.17 -12.56
N CYS A 196 -2.80 -19.27 -11.23
CA CYS A 196 -1.62 -19.83 -10.53
C CYS A 196 -1.41 -21.31 -10.88
N LEU A 197 -2.47 -22.13 -10.91
CA LEU A 197 -2.39 -23.55 -11.30
C LEU A 197 -1.87 -23.71 -12.75
N SER A 198 -2.28 -22.84 -13.68
CA SER A 198 -1.78 -22.84 -15.05
C SER A 198 -0.30 -22.46 -15.11
N GLN A 199 0.11 -21.40 -14.39
CA GLN A 199 1.50 -20.95 -14.34
C GLN A 199 2.45 -22.03 -13.77
N ALA A 200 2.03 -22.73 -12.71
CA ALA A 200 2.80 -23.84 -12.16
C ALA A 200 2.91 -25.00 -13.14
N ARG A 201 1.81 -25.41 -13.77
CA ARG A 201 1.78 -26.53 -14.71
C ARG A 201 2.57 -26.25 -15.97
N ASP A 202 2.36 -25.08 -16.59
CA ASP A 202 2.80 -24.80 -17.95
C ASP A 202 4.18 -24.12 -17.98
N LYS A 203 4.54 -23.37 -16.92
CA LYS A 203 5.77 -22.58 -16.82
C LYS A 203 6.65 -22.94 -15.62
N LYS A 204 6.18 -23.84 -14.74
CA LYS A 204 6.93 -24.31 -13.57
C LYS A 204 7.12 -23.25 -12.48
N ALA A 205 6.29 -22.23 -12.41
CA ALA A 205 6.34 -21.28 -11.31
C ALA A 205 6.10 -21.99 -9.96
N ASP A 206 6.91 -21.67 -8.94
CA ASP A 206 6.88 -22.30 -7.62
C ASP A 206 6.94 -21.32 -6.44
N VAL A 207 7.08 -20.02 -6.71
CA VAL A 207 6.88 -18.94 -5.74
C VAL A 207 5.98 -17.89 -6.36
N PHE A 208 4.91 -17.54 -5.65
CA PHE A 208 3.85 -16.68 -6.16
C PHE A 208 3.64 -15.46 -5.26
N TYR A 209 3.74 -14.27 -5.82
CA TYR A 209 3.42 -13.01 -5.16
C TYR A 209 2.07 -12.48 -5.67
N GLN A 210 1.16 -12.14 -4.75
CA GLN A 210 -0.12 -11.55 -5.10
C GLN A 210 -0.15 -10.05 -4.79
N VAL A 211 -0.67 -9.26 -5.72
CA VAL A 211 -1.00 -7.84 -5.56
C VAL A 211 -2.43 -7.64 -6.11
N ALA A 212 -3.41 -8.23 -5.42
CA ALA A 212 -4.74 -8.44 -6.03
C ALA A 212 -5.92 -8.29 -5.06
N GLY A 213 -5.72 -7.69 -3.88
CA GLY A 213 -6.78 -7.49 -2.90
C GLY A 213 -7.52 -8.80 -2.56
N GLY A 214 -8.85 -8.79 -2.58
CA GLY A 214 -9.68 -9.97 -2.30
C GLY A 214 -9.48 -11.14 -3.28
N SER A 215 -9.02 -10.91 -4.52
CA SER A 215 -8.66 -11.98 -5.45
C SER A 215 -7.46 -12.79 -4.95
N GLY A 216 -6.58 -12.21 -4.13
CA GLY A 216 -5.35 -12.83 -3.62
C GLY A 216 -5.58 -14.12 -2.84
N GLY A 217 -6.74 -14.31 -2.20
CA GLY A 217 -7.10 -15.54 -1.50
C GLY A 217 -7.00 -16.79 -2.39
N GLY A 218 -7.33 -16.67 -3.66
CA GLY A 218 -7.22 -17.78 -4.63
C GLY A 218 -5.78 -18.21 -4.90
N LEU A 219 -4.80 -17.29 -4.78
CA LEU A 219 -3.39 -17.63 -4.90
C LEU A 219 -2.94 -18.52 -3.74
N PHE A 220 -3.36 -18.21 -2.51
CA PHE A 220 -3.02 -19.03 -1.33
C PHE A 220 -3.63 -20.43 -1.44
N GLU A 221 -4.87 -20.54 -1.93
CA GLU A 221 -5.50 -21.85 -2.22
C GLU A 221 -4.71 -22.64 -3.27
N ALA A 222 -4.27 -22.00 -4.37
CA ALA A 222 -3.46 -22.64 -5.38
C ALA A 222 -2.12 -23.13 -4.81
N CYS A 223 -1.41 -22.29 -4.06
CA CYS A 223 -0.15 -22.67 -3.43
C CYS A 223 -0.30 -23.85 -2.46
N LYS A 224 -1.39 -23.88 -1.69
CA LYS A 224 -1.71 -25.01 -0.81
C LYS A 224 -1.91 -26.30 -1.58
N GLU A 225 -2.63 -26.25 -2.71
CA GLU A 225 -2.87 -27.40 -3.57
C GLU A 225 -1.59 -27.92 -4.25
N LEU A 226 -0.70 -26.98 -4.66
CA LEU A 226 0.55 -27.27 -5.35
C LEU A 226 1.70 -27.65 -4.42
N GLY A 227 1.63 -27.30 -3.14
CA GLY A 227 2.76 -27.41 -2.22
C GLY A 227 3.87 -26.40 -2.52
N THR A 228 3.50 -25.20 -2.97
CA THR A 228 4.41 -24.10 -3.35
C THR A 228 4.29 -22.92 -2.38
N TRP A 229 5.15 -21.90 -2.53
CA TRP A 229 5.17 -20.77 -1.64
C TRP A 229 4.38 -19.57 -2.16
N ALA A 230 3.75 -18.85 -1.23
CA ALA A 230 3.02 -17.62 -1.47
C ALA A 230 3.66 -16.44 -0.74
N ILE A 231 3.55 -15.26 -1.35
CA ILE A 231 3.85 -13.96 -0.74
C ILE A 231 2.56 -13.13 -0.78
N GLY A 232 2.16 -12.65 0.40
CA GLY A 232 1.01 -11.78 0.56
C GLY A 232 1.34 -10.29 0.33
N VAL A 233 0.32 -9.43 0.50
CA VAL A 233 0.45 -7.98 0.28
C VAL A 233 -0.33 -7.16 1.32
N ASP A 234 0.08 -5.93 1.51
CA ASP A 234 -0.47 -4.85 2.32
C ASP A 234 -0.41 -5.09 3.83
N SER A 235 -0.87 -6.22 4.33
CA SER A 235 -0.93 -6.58 5.75
C SER A 235 -0.36 -7.96 6.03
N ASP A 236 -0.16 -8.32 7.31
CA ASP A 236 0.27 -9.68 7.69
C ASP A 236 -0.84 -10.71 7.40
N GLN A 237 -0.86 -11.22 6.17
CA GLN A 237 -1.85 -12.20 5.74
C GLN A 237 -1.62 -13.59 6.34
N TYR A 238 -0.39 -13.93 6.77
CA TYR A 238 -0.14 -15.13 7.57
C TYR A 238 -0.93 -15.08 8.88
N ALA A 239 -0.79 -14.00 9.64
CA ALA A 239 -1.53 -13.83 10.90
C ALA A 239 -3.04 -13.84 10.68
N TYR A 240 -3.50 -13.15 9.62
CA TYR A 240 -4.90 -13.13 9.27
C TYR A 240 -5.47 -14.53 9.02
N TYR A 241 -4.82 -15.34 8.16
CA TYR A 241 -5.33 -16.69 7.82
C TYR A 241 -5.17 -17.66 8.97
N LYS A 242 -4.13 -17.55 9.79
CA LYS A 242 -3.91 -18.40 10.96
C LYS A 242 -5.09 -18.37 11.93
N ASP A 243 -5.73 -17.21 12.09
CA ASP A 243 -6.88 -17.01 12.99
C ASP A 243 -8.24 -17.06 12.25
N SER A 244 -8.25 -17.46 10.97
CA SER A 244 -9.46 -17.54 10.13
C SER A 244 -10.13 -18.92 10.14
N GLU A 245 -11.19 -19.08 9.37
CA GLU A 245 -11.85 -20.37 9.12
C GLU A 245 -11.01 -21.33 8.28
N ASN A 246 -9.97 -20.85 7.59
CA ASN A 246 -9.08 -21.63 6.72
C ASN A 246 -7.62 -21.47 7.17
N PRO A 247 -7.26 -21.88 8.41
CA PRO A 247 -5.94 -21.63 8.99
C PRO A 247 -4.81 -22.33 8.23
N GLU A 248 -5.12 -23.39 7.48
CA GLU A 248 -4.17 -24.12 6.65
C GLU A 248 -3.60 -23.30 5.48
N LEU A 249 -4.26 -22.20 5.09
CA LEU A 249 -3.73 -21.28 4.08
C LEU A 249 -2.55 -20.45 4.59
N ALA A 250 -2.44 -20.26 5.91
CA ALA A 250 -1.29 -19.60 6.50
C ALA A 250 0.02 -20.39 6.23
N ASP A 251 -0.04 -21.72 6.19
CA ASP A 251 1.14 -22.59 6.06
C ASP A 251 1.92 -22.40 4.75
N VAL A 252 1.38 -21.71 3.76
CA VAL A 252 2.05 -21.42 2.48
C VAL A 252 2.50 -19.98 2.34
N ILE A 253 2.11 -19.08 3.26
CA ILE A 253 2.41 -17.64 3.19
C ILE A 253 3.74 -17.37 3.92
N LEU A 254 4.86 -17.31 3.18
CA LEU A 254 6.18 -17.06 3.76
C LEU A 254 6.25 -15.71 4.45
N THR A 255 5.73 -14.69 3.80
CA THR A 255 5.67 -13.31 4.27
C THR A 255 4.57 -12.56 3.52
N SER A 256 4.33 -11.32 3.92
CA SER A 256 3.58 -10.34 3.13
C SER A 256 4.44 -9.10 2.91
N MET A 257 4.43 -8.54 1.71
CA MET A 257 4.89 -7.18 1.50
C MET A 257 3.93 -6.23 2.22
N LEU A 258 4.45 -5.43 3.12
CA LEU A 258 3.66 -4.52 3.94
C LEU A 258 3.50 -3.16 3.25
N LYS A 259 2.27 -2.67 3.26
CA LYS A 259 1.89 -1.30 2.92
C LYS A 259 0.99 -0.78 4.04
N ASN A 260 1.61 -0.11 5.02
CA ASN A 260 1.00 0.25 6.29
C ASN A 260 0.10 1.48 6.15
N VAL A 261 -1.00 1.34 5.40
CA VAL A 261 -1.95 2.42 5.09
C VAL A 261 -2.53 3.01 6.38
N GLY A 262 -2.98 2.16 7.30
CA GLY A 262 -3.56 2.62 8.56
C GLY A 262 -2.59 3.42 9.42
N ASP A 263 -1.35 2.95 9.58
CA ASP A 263 -0.32 3.64 10.34
C ASP A 263 0.04 5.00 9.70
N SER A 264 0.05 5.07 8.36
CA SER A 264 0.29 6.32 7.65
C SER A 264 -0.81 7.36 7.88
N PHE A 265 -2.08 6.92 7.99
CA PHE A 265 -3.19 7.82 8.34
C PHE A 265 -3.04 8.34 9.76
N VAL A 266 -2.70 7.47 10.71
CA VAL A 266 -2.48 7.89 12.11
C VAL A 266 -1.37 8.92 12.18
N ALA A 267 -0.22 8.66 11.55
CA ALA A 267 0.91 9.59 11.51
C ALA A 267 0.54 10.92 10.83
N PHE A 268 -0.14 10.87 9.68
CA PHE A 268 -0.57 12.07 8.96
C PHE A 268 -1.50 12.97 9.80
N PHE A 269 -2.48 12.38 10.49
CA PHE A 269 -3.39 13.16 11.31
C PHE A 269 -2.77 13.60 12.64
N GLU A 270 -1.74 12.93 13.15
CA GLU A 270 -0.88 13.44 14.23
C GLU A 270 -0.10 14.70 13.78
N ASP A 271 0.44 14.69 12.56
CA ASP A 271 1.11 15.87 11.98
C ASP A 271 0.13 17.04 11.81
N VAL A 272 -1.12 16.78 11.38
CA VAL A 272 -2.19 17.77 11.33
C VAL A 272 -2.49 18.35 12.72
N GLU A 273 -2.60 17.50 13.76
CA GLU A 273 -2.82 17.96 15.13
C GLU A 273 -1.66 18.81 15.67
N ASN A 274 -0.42 18.49 15.27
CA ASN A 274 0.78 19.22 15.65
C ASN A 274 0.97 20.53 14.86
N GLY A 275 0.11 20.80 13.86
CA GLY A 275 0.17 21.97 13.02
C GLY A 275 1.29 21.96 11.99
N GLU A 276 1.74 20.75 11.59
CA GLU A 276 2.71 20.59 10.52
C GLU A 276 2.09 20.94 9.16
N GLU A 277 2.92 21.44 8.26
CA GLU A 277 2.49 21.79 6.91
C GLU A 277 2.44 20.55 6.00
N VAL A 278 1.30 19.87 5.95
CA VAL A 278 1.10 18.66 5.14
C VAL A 278 0.30 18.90 3.86
N TRP A 279 -0.37 20.04 3.75
CA TRP A 279 -1.28 20.38 2.64
C TRP A 279 -0.52 20.97 1.45
N GLY A 280 -1.04 20.78 0.24
CA GLY A 280 -0.39 21.18 -1.01
C GLY A 280 0.88 20.39 -1.31
N LYS A 281 1.04 19.18 -0.75
CA LYS A 281 2.28 18.39 -0.79
C LYS A 281 2.07 16.96 -1.19
N LEU A 282 3.13 16.37 -1.73
CA LEU A 282 3.29 14.93 -1.93
C LEU A 282 4.09 14.34 -0.75
N ASN A 283 3.42 13.59 0.11
CA ASN A 283 4.04 12.88 1.23
C ASN A 283 4.48 11.48 0.74
N ARG A 284 5.77 11.33 0.40
CA ARG A 284 6.33 10.06 -0.04
C ARG A 284 6.78 9.24 1.16
N LEU A 285 6.24 8.02 1.29
CA LEU A 285 6.45 7.11 2.42
C LEU A 285 7.04 5.79 1.92
N GLY A 286 8.24 5.44 2.38
CA GLY A 286 8.97 4.24 1.98
C GLY A 286 9.38 3.35 3.15
N LEU A 287 10.43 2.57 2.95
CA LEU A 287 11.08 1.75 3.99
C LEU A 287 11.59 2.61 5.16
N LYS A 288 12.09 3.81 4.87
CA LYS A 288 12.63 4.74 5.87
C LYS A 288 11.55 5.18 6.87
N GLU A 289 10.36 5.46 6.38
CA GLU A 289 9.19 5.84 7.17
C GLU A 289 8.46 4.62 7.76
N LYS A 290 8.92 3.40 7.46
CA LYS A 290 8.29 2.13 7.84
C LYS A 290 6.87 1.97 7.30
N SER A 291 6.54 2.70 6.25
CA SER A 291 5.23 2.64 5.60
C SER A 291 5.13 1.51 4.58
N VAL A 292 6.26 0.99 4.14
CA VAL A 292 6.38 -0.26 3.38
C VAL A 292 7.45 -1.15 4.00
N GLY A 293 7.40 -2.45 3.69
CA GLY A 293 8.35 -3.42 4.24
C GLY A 293 7.92 -4.85 3.95
N TYR A 294 8.26 -5.76 4.82
CA TYR A 294 7.79 -7.14 4.80
C TYR A 294 7.63 -7.69 6.22
N VAL A 295 6.83 -8.75 6.35
CA VAL A 295 6.59 -9.40 7.64
C VAL A 295 7.77 -10.31 7.97
N ASP A 296 8.44 -10.04 9.09
CA ASP A 296 9.50 -10.88 9.67
C ASP A 296 8.98 -11.51 10.97
N ASN A 297 8.12 -12.53 10.83
CA ASN A 297 7.56 -13.27 11.95
C ASN A 297 8.28 -14.62 12.16
N GLU A 298 7.86 -15.37 13.18
CA GLU A 298 8.46 -16.66 13.50
C GLU A 298 8.35 -17.66 12.35
N PHE A 299 7.25 -17.68 11.61
CA PHE A 299 7.05 -18.56 10.46
C PHE A 299 8.03 -18.26 9.33
N PHE A 300 8.23 -16.95 9.01
CA PHE A 300 9.24 -16.51 8.05
C PHE A 300 10.64 -16.97 8.47
N GLN A 301 11.01 -16.76 9.73
CA GLN A 301 12.34 -17.12 10.25
C GLN A 301 12.58 -18.63 10.24
N GLN A 302 11.55 -19.45 10.44
CA GLN A 302 11.66 -20.91 10.41
C GLN A 302 11.75 -21.49 9.01
N ASN A 303 11.10 -20.88 8.01
CA ASN A 303 10.97 -21.42 6.66
C ASN A 303 11.91 -20.79 5.63
N VAL A 304 12.41 -19.57 5.89
CA VAL A 304 13.36 -18.90 4.99
C VAL A 304 14.79 -19.12 5.47
N PRO A 305 15.68 -19.67 4.64
CA PRO A 305 17.09 -19.87 4.97
C PRO A 305 17.78 -18.58 5.45
N GLN A 306 18.67 -18.70 6.44
CA GLN A 306 19.39 -17.57 7.02
C GLN A 306 20.12 -16.72 5.96
N GLU A 307 20.75 -17.38 4.97
CA GLU A 307 21.49 -16.69 3.91
C GLU A 307 20.58 -15.73 3.10
N ILE A 308 19.35 -16.15 2.81
CA ILE A 308 18.38 -15.30 2.11
C ILE A 308 17.99 -14.13 2.99
N ARG A 309 17.69 -14.36 4.27
CA ARG A 309 17.33 -13.31 5.24
C ARG A 309 18.45 -12.29 5.43
N ASP A 310 19.70 -12.75 5.52
CA ASP A 310 20.88 -11.89 5.64
C ASP A 310 21.05 -11.00 4.39
N LYS A 311 20.84 -11.55 3.19
CA LYS A 311 20.92 -10.79 1.94
C LYS A 311 19.81 -9.75 1.83
N MET A 312 18.59 -10.11 2.24
CA MET A 312 17.48 -9.15 2.32
C MET A 312 17.80 -8.00 3.31
N ALA A 313 18.29 -8.32 4.51
CA ALA A 313 18.66 -7.33 5.51
C ALA A 313 19.76 -6.38 5.01
N GLU A 314 20.80 -6.91 4.36
CA GLU A 314 21.87 -6.11 3.73
C GLU A 314 21.30 -5.15 2.67
N SER A 315 20.41 -5.65 1.81
CA SER A 315 19.77 -4.83 0.78
C SER A 315 18.89 -3.73 1.38
N GLN A 316 18.16 -4.03 2.45
CA GLN A 316 17.38 -3.03 3.17
C GLN A 316 18.25 -1.92 3.74
N GLU A 317 19.38 -2.25 4.37
CA GLU A 317 20.35 -1.25 4.86
C GLU A 317 20.89 -0.39 3.74
N LYS A 318 21.20 -0.98 2.57
CA LYS A 318 21.66 -0.24 1.39
C LYS A 318 20.61 0.70 0.81
N ILE A 319 19.33 0.29 0.82
CA ILE A 319 18.22 1.18 0.43
C ILE A 319 18.09 2.33 1.45
N LEU A 320 18.10 2.04 2.74
CA LEU A 320 17.98 3.05 3.80
C LEU A 320 19.15 4.05 3.81
N SER A 321 20.37 3.62 3.42
CA SER A 321 21.54 4.48 3.29
C SER A 321 21.59 5.25 1.96
N GLY A 322 20.73 4.89 0.99
CA GLY A 322 20.74 5.47 -0.37
C GLY A 322 21.81 4.89 -1.30
N GLU A 323 22.49 3.81 -0.92
CA GLU A 323 23.44 3.09 -1.79
C GLU A 323 22.69 2.36 -2.92
N ILE A 324 21.51 1.80 -2.63
CA ILE A 324 20.58 1.25 -3.61
C ILE A 324 19.39 2.19 -3.73
N THR A 325 19.09 2.61 -4.95
CA THR A 325 17.82 3.26 -5.33
C THR A 325 17.01 2.25 -6.12
N VAL A 326 15.92 1.77 -5.54
CA VAL A 326 15.02 0.84 -6.22
C VAL A 326 14.28 1.58 -7.32
N LYS A 327 14.38 1.09 -8.56
CA LYS A 327 13.68 1.69 -9.69
C LYS A 327 12.17 1.62 -9.48
N SER A 328 11.51 2.74 -9.72
CA SER A 328 10.05 2.88 -9.71
C SER A 328 9.48 2.77 -11.12
N TYR A 329 8.20 2.37 -11.23
CA TYR A 329 7.47 2.47 -12.50
C TYR A 329 7.43 3.92 -13.02
N TYR A 330 7.35 4.88 -12.13
CA TYR A 330 7.32 6.30 -12.45
C TYR A 330 8.64 6.87 -13.01
N ASP A 331 9.73 6.08 -12.97
CA ASP A 331 11.02 6.42 -13.56
C ASP A 331 11.12 6.02 -15.05
N PHE A 332 10.14 5.28 -15.58
CA PHE A 332 10.11 4.96 -17.00
C PHE A 332 9.59 6.15 -17.83
N ALA A 333 10.22 6.37 -18.97
CA ALA A 333 9.79 7.44 -19.86
C ALA A 333 8.43 7.17 -20.52
N ASN A 334 8.06 5.89 -20.66
CA ASN A 334 6.81 5.44 -21.28
C ASN A 334 6.53 3.96 -20.99
N GLU A 335 5.32 3.53 -21.29
CA GLU A 335 4.86 2.13 -21.13
C GLU A 335 5.72 1.11 -21.88
N ALA A 336 6.31 1.48 -23.03
CA ALA A 336 7.13 0.56 -23.80
C ALA A 336 8.41 0.17 -23.06
N GLU A 337 9.01 1.06 -22.26
CA GLU A 337 10.18 0.73 -21.43
C GLU A 337 9.81 -0.23 -20.29
N TYR A 338 8.65 -0.05 -19.66
CA TYR A 338 8.13 -0.99 -18.67
C TYR A 338 7.87 -2.36 -19.30
N GLN A 339 7.27 -2.41 -20.50
CA GLN A 339 7.06 -3.67 -21.19
C GLN A 339 8.39 -4.36 -21.57
N GLN A 340 9.42 -3.61 -21.95
CA GLN A 340 10.76 -4.16 -22.19
C GLN A 340 11.36 -4.81 -20.93
N LEU A 341 11.12 -4.22 -19.75
CA LEU A 341 11.54 -4.85 -18.50
C LEU A 341 10.85 -6.21 -18.33
N LEU A 342 9.53 -6.28 -18.51
CA LEU A 342 8.78 -7.54 -18.38
C LEU A 342 9.24 -8.59 -19.39
N ASP A 343 9.43 -8.19 -20.66
CA ASP A 343 9.86 -9.09 -21.73
C ASP A 343 11.28 -9.67 -21.45
N SER A 344 12.16 -8.89 -20.83
CA SER A 344 13.54 -9.31 -20.50
C SER A 344 13.61 -10.42 -19.47
N VAL A 345 12.61 -10.55 -18.61
CA VAL A 345 12.57 -11.52 -17.51
C VAL A 345 11.57 -12.67 -17.75
N ALA A 346 10.78 -12.60 -18.81
CA ALA A 346 9.78 -13.62 -19.14
C ALA A 346 10.42 -15.00 -19.41
N PRO A 347 9.75 -16.14 -18.98
CA PRO A 347 10.23 -17.50 -19.23
C PRO A 347 9.93 -17.99 -20.65
#